data_6a65078e0bfe9f3a942cbcfad55cc7a1
#
_entry.id   6a65078e0bfe9f3a942cbcfad55cc7a1
#
_cell.length_a   1.000
_cell.length_b   1.000
_cell.length_c   1.000
_cell.angle_alpha   90.00
_cell.angle_beta   90.00
_cell.angle_gamma   90.00
#
_symmetry.space_group_name_H-M   'P 1'
#
loop_
_entity.id
_entity.type
_entity.pdbx_description
1 polymer ?
#
loop_
_entity_poly.entity_id
_entity_poly.type
_entity_poly.pdbx_seq_one_letter_code
_entity_poly.pdbx_strand_id
1 'polypeptide(L)'
;MMNAPGVFAGMSKEQLKAALNEAQAAYIELLSGRRGVSFSYAQGDGTRTVTYSQASSADLLALITTLQQALGIRTRRSLRVRY
;
A
#
# COMPACT_ATOMS: atom_id res chain seq x y z
N MET A 1 6.04 0.11 19.57
CA MET A 1 5.58 -0.33 19.09
C MET A 1 5.09 -0.23 17.91
N MET A 2 4.90 -0.73 17.27
CA MET A 2 4.46 -0.60 16.25
C MET A 2 3.35 -0.60 16.05
N ASN A 3 2.95 -0.12 15.54
CA ASN A 3 1.60 0.08 15.51
C ASN A 3 1.01 -0.04 14.19
N ALA A 4 1.33 -1.10 13.49
CA ALA A 4 0.68 -1.39 12.24
C ALA A 4 -0.79 -1.61 12.49
N PRO A 5 -1.67 -1.11 11.61
CA PRO A 5 -3.09 -1.45 11.69
C PRO A 5 -3.28 -2.95 11.72
N GLY A 6 -4.42 -3.40 12.24
CA GLY A 6 -4.67 -4.81 12.41
C GLY A 6 -4.48 -5.63 11.15
N VAL A 7 -4.85 -5.07 10.00
CA VAL A 7 -4.73 -5.79 8.73
C VAL A 7 -3.26 -6.05 8.36
N PHE A 8 -2.36 -5.27 8.95
CA PHE A 8 -0.93 -5.43 8.67
C PHE A 8 -0.18 -6.03 9.85
N ALA A 9 -0.89 -6.44 10.88
CA ALA A 9 -0.26 -7.04 12.04
C ALA A 9 0.50 -8.29 11.60
N GLY A 10 1.70 -8.45 12.10
CA GLY A 10 2.51 -9.61 11.78
C GLY A 10 3.35 -9.48 10.52
N MET A 11 3.22 -8.37 9.79
CA MET A 11 4.05 -8.17 8.61
C MET A 11 5.39 -7.55 8.99
N SER A 12 6.46 -8.07 8.39
CA SER A 12 7.77 -7.50 8.57
C SER A 12 7.90 -6.23 7.74
N LYS A 13 8.95 -5.47 8.01
CA LYS A 13 9.20 -4.26 7.24
C LYS A 13 9.41 -4.59 5.76
N GLU A 14 10.11 -5.69 5.47
CA GLU A 14 10.32 -6.11 4.08
C GLU A 14 9.01 -6.47 3.42
N GLN A 15 8.10 -7.13 4.16
CA GLN A 15 6.80 -7.47 3.60
C GLN A 15 5.99 -6.21 3.33
N LEU A 16 6.05 -5.23 4.22
CA LEU A 16 5.36 -3.96 4.01
C LEU A 16 5.91 -3.23 2.80
N LYS A 17 7.21 -3.23 2.62
CA LYS A 17 7.82 -2.59 1.45
C LYS A 17 7.41 -3.27 0.16
N ALA A 18 7.43 -4.60 0.15
CA ALA A 18 7.04 -5.35 -1.04
C ALA A 18 5.57 -5.07 -1.37
N ALA A 19 4.72 -5.06 -0.35
CA ALA A 19 3.30 -4.77 -0.57
C ALA A 19 3.12 -3.37 -1.12
N LEU A 20 3.87 -2.40 -0.61
CA LEU A 20 3.77 -1.03 -1.08
C LEU A 20 4.18 -0.93 -2.55
N ASN A 21 5.27 -1.59 -2.93
CA ASN A 21 5.72 -1.58 -4.31
C ASN A 21 4.67 -2.17 -5.24
N GLU A 22 4.06 -3.29 -4.85
CA GLU A 22 3.01 -3.91 -5.65
C GLU A 22 1.80 -3.00 -5.78
N ALA A 23 1.41 -2.38 -4.68
CA ALA A 23 0.23 -1.52 -4.68
C ALA A 23 0.47 -0.27 -5.54
N GLN A 24 1.66 0.30 -5.47
CA GLN A 24 1.97 1.48 -6.27
C GLN A 24 1.99 1.13 -7.76
N ALA A 25 2.57 -0.01 -8.12
CA ALA A 25 2.59 -0.43 -9.52
C ALA A 25 1.17 -0.65 -10.03
N ALA A 26 0.33 -1.26 -9.21
CA ALA A 26 -1.07 -1.49 -9.58
C ALA A 26 -1.82 -0.18 -9.78
N TYR A 27 -1.57 0.79 -8.91
CA TYR A 27 -2.22 2.08 -9.03
C TYR A 27 -1.83 2.79 -10.32
N ILE A 28 -0.55 2.72 -10.66
CA ILE A 28 -0.07 3.31 -11.91
C ILE A 28 -0.75 2.64 -13.11
N GLU A 29 -0.93 1.32 -13.06
CA GLU A 29 -1.62 0.61 -14.14
C GLU A 29 -3.06 1.08 -14.27
N LEU A 30 -3.76 1.29 -13.15
CA LEU A 30 -5.12 1.81 -13.21
C LEU A 30 -5.16 3.20 -13.80
N LEU A 31 -4.21 4.06 -13.43
CA LEU A 31 -4.13 5.40 -14.00
C LEU A 31 -3.84 5.37 -15.49
N SER A 32 -3.17 4.31 -15.95
CA SER A 32 -2.84 4.15 -17.37
C SER A 32 -3.99 3.57 -18.19
N GLY A 33 -5.13 3.31 -17.56
CA GLY A 33 -6.30 2.86 -18.28
C GLY A 33 -6.67 1.39 -18.10
N ARG A 34 -5.91 0.63 -17.30
CA ARG A 34 -6.30 -0.75 -17.02
C ARG A 34 -7.63 -0.76 -16.31
N ARG A 35 -8.47 -1.72 -16.66
CA ARG A 35 -9.79 -1.81 -16.04
C ARG A 35 -9.72 -2.40 -14.66
N GLY A 36 -8.77 -3.29 -14.44
CA GLY A 36 -8.61 -3.90 -13.14
C GLY A 36 -7.19 -4.35 -12.95
N VAL A 37 -6.79 -4.47 -11.71
CA VAL A 37 -5.46 -4.94 -11.35
C VAL A 37 -5.61 -5.88 -10.17
N SER A 38 -4.71 -6.84 -10.10
CA SER A 38 -4.68 -7.80 -9.02
C SER A 38 -3.24 -8.01 -8.63
N PHE A 39 -2.99 -8.10 -7.34
CA PHE A 39 -1.64 -8.36 -6.87
C PHE A 39 -1.71 -9.09 -5.54
N SER A 40 -0.59 -9.71 -5.19
CA SER A 40 -0.47 -10.45 -3.95
C SER A 40 0.70 -9.92 -3.16
N TYR A 41 0.60 -10.04 -1.85
CA TYR A 41 1.72 -9.70 -1.00
C TYR A 41 1.75 -10.65 0.19
N ALA A 42 2.95 -10.85 0.71
CA ALA A 42 3.13 -11.72 1.88
C ALA A 42 2.61 -11.01 3.11
N GLN A 43 1.92 -11.75 3.96
CA GLN A 43 1.39 -11.22 5.20
C GLN A 43 1.67 -12.25 6.29
N GLY A 44 2.73 -12.02 7.04
CA GLY A 44 3.17 -13.00 8.01
C GLY A 44 3.57 -14.30 7.33
N ASP A 45 2.92 -15.38 7.67
CA ASP A 45 3.19 -16.69 7.07
C ASP A 45 2.38 -16.95 5.82
N GLY A 46 1.44 -16.09 5.51
CA GLY A 46 0.52 -16.33 4.42
C GLY A 46 0.68 -15.31 3.30
N THR A 47 -0.23 -15.41 2.36
CA THR A 47 -0.27 -14.51 1.21
C THR A 47 -1.67 -13.96 1.11
N ARG A 48 -1.76 -12.66 0.85
CA ARG A 48 -3.04 -12.01 0.62
C ARG A 48 -3.09 -11.53 -0.81
N THR A 49 -4.19 -11.80 -1.48
CA THR A 49 -4.41 -11.33 -2.85
C THR A 49 -5.54 -10.31 -2.82
N VAL A 50 -5.35 -9.21 -3.51
CA VAL A 50 -6.34 -8.15 -3.60
C VAL A 50 -6.56 -7.77 -5.05
N THR A 51 -7.75 -7.29 -5.34
CA THR A 51 -8.12 -6.87 -6.68
C THR A 51 -8.79 -5.51 -6.59
N TYR A 52 -8.42 -4.62 -7.49
CA TYR A 52 -9.01 -3.28 -7.57
C TYR A 52 -9.38 -2.97 -9.00
N SER A 53 -10.37 -2.10 -9.15
CA SER A 53 -10.78 -1.60 -10.46
C SER A 53 -10.67 -0.09 -10.44
N GLN A 54 -10.98 0.53 -11.57
CA GLN A 54 -10.98 1.99 -11.60
C GLN A 54 -12.02 2.56 -10.64
N ALA A 55 -13.14 1.85 -10.46
CA ALA A 55 -14.16 2.29 -9.51
C ALA A 55 -13.66 2.24 -8.07
N SER A 56 -12.69 1.37 -7.77
CA SER A 56 -12.16 1.25 -6.42
C SER A 56 -10.73 1.78 -6.29
N SER A 57 -10.31 2.62 -7.23
CA SER A 57 -8.96 3.16 -7.20
C SER A 57 -8.68 3.97 -5.94
N ALA A 58 -9.70 4.64 -5.39
CA ALA A 58 -9.53 5.37 -4.15
C ALA A 58 -9.21 4.44 -2.99
N ASP A 59 -9.78 3.24 -3.02
CA ASP A 59 -9.48 2.25 -1.98
C ASP A 59 -8.03 1.77 -2.10
N LEU A 60 -7.54 1.61 -3.32
CA LEU A 60 -6.15 1.25 -3.52
C LEU A 60 -5.22 2.35 -3.03
N LEU A 61 -5.57 3.60 -3.31
CA LEU A 61 -4.77 4.72 -2.82
C LEU A 61 -4.77 4.75 -1.29
N ALA A 62 -5.91 4.44 -0.67
CA ALA A 62 -5.97 4.37 0.78
C ALA A 62 -5.07 3.26 1.32
N LEU A 63 -5.01 2.13 0.62
CA LEU A 63 -4.10 1.05 1.01
C LEU A 63 -2.64 1.53 0.93
N ILE A 64 -2.29 2.21 -0.14
CA ILE A 64 -0.94 2.74 -0.30
C ILE A 64 -0.59 3.68 0.85
N THR A 65 -1.51 4.58 1.17
CA THR A 65 -1.28 5.53 2.25
C THR A 65 -1.08 4.81 3.59
N THR A 66 -1.91 3.79 3.83
CA THR A 66 -1.81 3.01 5.06
C THR A 66 -0.49 2.27 5.14
N LEU A 67 -0.03 1.71 4.01
CA LEU A 67 1.26 1.03 3.98
C LEU A 67 2.41 2.00 4.24
N GLN A 68 2.33 3.19 3.67
CA GLN A 68 3.35 4.21 3.91
C GLN A 68 3.39 4.60 5.37
N GLN A 69 2.22 4.74 5.99
CA GLN A 69 2.16 5.07 7.41
C GLN A 69 2.73 3.95 8.27
N ALA A 70 2.43 2.71 7.90
CA ALA A 70 2.94 1.56 8.65
C ALA A 70 4.45 1.47 8.57
N LEU A 71 5.03 1.91 7.44
CA LEU A 71 6.48 1.94 7.27
C LEU A 71 7.13 3.17 7.91
N GLY A 72 6.34 4.12 8.35
CA GLY A 72 6.86 5.35 8.92
C GLY A 72 7.29 6.37 7.91
N ILE A 73 6.88 6.18 6.65
CA ILE A 73 7.22 7.15 5.60
C ILE A 73 6.36 8.38 5.75
N ARG A 74 7.01 9.53 5.77
CA ARG A 74 6.28 10.75 5.85
C ARG A 74 6.02 11.29 4.48
N THR A 75 4.79 11.51 4.19
CA THR A 75 4.41 11.95 2.86
C THR A 75 4.17 13.43 2.78
N ARG A 76 4.26 14.08 3.93
CA ARG A 76 4.02 15.43 3.92
C ARG A 76 5.13 16.15 4.43
N ARG A 77 5.50 16.23 4.63
CA ARG A 77 6.29 16.74 4.93
C ARG A 77 7.12 17.12 4.52
N SER A 78 7.10 16.98 4.34
CA SER A 78 7.69 17.24 4.00
C SER A 78 7.75 18.24 3.68
N LEU A 79 7.29 18.33 3.87
CA LEU A 79 7.08 19.21 3.63
C LEU A 79 7.17 20.12 4.14
N ARG A 80 7.17 20.23 4.68
CA ARG A 80 7.08 21.05 5.18
C ARG A 80 7.82 21.65 5.46
N VAL A 81 8.04 21.62 5.43
CA VAL A 81 8.47 22.23 5.63
C VAL A 81 8.89 23.02 5.86
N ARG A 82 8.82 23.28 5.96
CA ARG A 82 8.93 24.03 6.04
C ARG A 82 9.16 24.73 6.22
N TYR A 83 8.99 24.74 6.41
CA TYR A 83 8.83 25.34 6.43
C TYR A 83 9.04 25.67 6.67
#